data_fbdb8c768cb6241b909290310cacdeb1
#
_entry.id   fbdb8c768cb6241b909290310cacdeb1
#
_cell.length_a   1.000
_cell.length_b   1.000
_cell.length_c   1.000
_cell.angle_alpha   90.00
_cell.angle_beta   90.00
_cell.angle_gamma   90.00
#
_symmetry.space_group_name_H-M   'P 1'
#
loop_
_entity.id
_entity.type
_entity.pdbx_description
1 polymer ?
#
loop_
_entity_poly.entity_id
_entity_poly.type
_entity_poly.pdbx_seq_one_letter_code
_entity_poly.pdbx_strand_id
1 'polypeptide(L)'
;MKKFILTATLLLLFVGITDIFAQKTKTIAPLLDLNNPDDALKADRKVGSSAKDGEECVYYWEGNVYTRIAGERDRLLFHYWGMNIRTSKSFQDSVKGYGYRQVSRELLIYLDPKTREVVKTWKNPWTNEEVEVIHIANDPVNQGMNWAKGERGNYKFRGQELEGKFMQTAEIPLFYENPLAGDYQEYIGGTYHAMEIFNFIVDKDELLDATKDVAYPVIAWSRVSKFLPWMKMGDKQGYMIFSGTGKKLKGGFDAIPDGLKKEIASNYPTYNHAPPTDDTRPNETSWTYFKKKMAEKRAEKKEEPKKN
;
A
#
# COMPACT_ATOMS: atom_id res chain seq x y z
N MET A 1 75.04 36.22 -46.55
CA MET A 1 74.45 34.88 -46.45
C MET A 1 73.89 34.68 -45.06
N LYS A 2 72.64 34.15 -44.92
CA LYS A 2 71.87 33.88 -43.69
C LYS A 2 70.86 34.96 -43.32
N LYS A 3 69.77 34.94 -43.99
CA LYS A 3 68.48 35.40 -43.54
C LYS A 3 67.50 34.45 -44.12
N PHE A 4 66.88 33.56 -43.34
CA PHE A 4 65.66 32.82 -43.52
C PHE A 4 65.54 31.81 -42.37
N ILE A 5 64.74 32.04 -41.47
CA ILE A 5 63.94 31.10 -40.58
C ILE A 5 63.40 31.92 -39.43
N LEU A 6 62.30 32.57 -39.61
CA LEU A 6 61.43 33.02 -38.49
C LEU A 6 60.04 33.42 -39.03
N THR A 7 59.33 32.51 -39.55
CA THR A 7 57.89 32.78 -39.87
C THR A 7 57.11 31.47 -40.03
N ALA A 8 57.11 30.60 -39.06
CA ALA A 8 56.32 29.38 -39.14
C ALA A 8 55.82 28.84 -37.73
N THR A 9 55.67 29.70 -36.71
CA THR A 9 55.34 29.24 -35.38
C THR A 9 54.25 30.09 -34.72
N LEU A 10 53.35 30.73 -35.49
CA LEU A 10 52.26 31.55 -34.91
C LEU A 10 50.91 31.27 -35.52
N LEU A 11 50.63 30.06 -36.05
CA LEU A 11 49.34 29.73 -36.65
C LEU A 11 48.71 28.44 -36.07
N LEU A 12 49.15 27.97 -34.91
CA LEU A 12 48.62 26.71 -34.29
C LEU A 12 48.04 26.90 -32.89
N LEU A 13 47.68 28.13 -32.49
CA LEU A 13 47.14 28.43 -31.16
C LEU A 13 45.71 29.01 -31.17
N PHE A 14 44.99 28.93 -32.28
CA PHE A 14 43.63 29.48 -32.38
C PHE A 14 42.53 28.44 -32.69
N VAL A 15 42.80 27.13 -32.62
CA VAL A 15 41.77 26.08 -32.89
C VAL A 15 41.31 25.36 -31.61
N GLY A 16 41.76 25.77 -30.41
CA GLY A 16 41.53 25.04 -29.17
C GLY A 16 40.60 25.72 -28.14
N ILE A 17 39.84 26.77 -28.46
CA ILE A 17 39.05 27.52 -27.45
C ILE A 17 37.54 27.62 -27.75
N THR A 18 37.01 26.89 -28.70
CA THR A 18 35.56 26.95 -28.98
C THR A 18 34.74 25.84 -28.34
N ASP A 19 35.29 24.88 -27.59
CA ASP A 19 34.56 23.77 -27.01
C ASP A 19 34.30 23.87 -25.49
N ILE A 20 34.59 25.01 -24.84
CA ILE A 20 34.49 25.11 -23.37
C ILE A 20 33.16 25.68 -22.85
N PHE A 21 32.24 26.10 -23.66
CA PHE A 21 30.96 26.69 -23.19
C PHE A 21 29.69 26.07 -23.74
N ALA A 22 29.68 24.78 -24.02
CA ALA A 22 28.41 24.05 -24.03
C ALA A 22 28.11 23.57 -22.60
N GLN A 23 27.94 24.49 -21.65
CA GLN A 23 27.20 24.18 -20.44
C GLN A 23 25.80 23.73 -20.89
N LYS A 24 25.57 22.41 -20.83
CA LYS A 24 24.21 21.89 -20.91
C LYS A 24 23.40 22.67 -19.87
N THR A 25 22.62 23.63 -20.31
CA THR A 25 21.58 24.24 -19.48
C THR A 25 20.73 23.10 -18.97
N LYS A 26 20.90 22.78 -17.68
CA LYS A 26 20.10 21.76 -17.01
C LYS A 26 18.67 22.28 -17.07
N THR A 27 17.87 21.80 -18.01
CA THR A 27 16.46 22.14 -18.09
C THR A 27 15.87 21.75 -16.74
N ILE A 28 15.47 22.74 -15.95
CA ILE A 28 14.79 22.49 -14.67
C ILE A 28 13.47 21.83 -15.04
N ALA A 29 13.25 20.61 -14.54
CA ALA A 29 11.99 19.90 -14.75
C ALA A 29 10.82 20.74 -14.20
N PRO A 30 9.67 20.80 -14.90
CA PRO A 30 8.50 21.49 -14.37
C PRO A 30 8.08 20.85 -13.06
N LEU A 31 7.69 21.69 -12.09
CA LEU A 31 7.27 21.24 -10.77
C LEU A 31 5.75 21.37 -10.62
N LEU A 32 5.15 20.44 -9.89
CA LEU A 32 3.76 20.54 -9.44
C LEU A 32 3.65 21.67 -8.40
N ASP A 33 2.63 22.51 -8.55
CA ASP A 33 2.28 23.54 -7.56
C ASP A 33 1.22 22.99 -6.59
N LEU A 34 1.62 22.69 -5.37
CA LEU A 34 0.70 22.15 -4.34
C LEU A 34 -0.40 23.13 -3.89
N ASN A 35 -0.34 24.42 -4.29
CA ASN A 35 -1.43 25.38 -4.10
C ASN A 35 -2.50 25.26 -5.21
N ASN A 36 -2.15 24.66 -6.34
CA ASN A 36 -3.10 24.34 -7.40
C ASN A 36 -3.80 23.01 -7.05
N PRO A 37 -5.14 22.98 -6.95
CA PRO A 37 -5.86 21.76 -6.56
C PRO A 37 -5.63 20.56 -7.49
N ASP A 38 -5.49 20.79 -8.80
CA ASP A 38 -5.25 19.73 -9.77
C ASP A 38 -3.85 19.11 -9.57
N ASP A 39 -2.83 19.93 -9.35
CA ASP A 39 -1.46 19.49 -9.10
C ASP A 39 -1.31 18.85 -7.71
N ALA A 40 -1.98 19.41 -6.69
CA ALA A 40 -2.05 18.83 -5.36
C ALA A 40 -2.66 17.41 -5.39
N LEU A 41 -3.72 17.21 -6.16
CA LEU A 41 -4.34 15.89 -6.31
C LEU A 41 -3.50 14.94 -7.17
N LYS A 42 -2.76 15.44 -8.17
CA LYS A 42 -1.77 14.65 -8.92
C LYS A 42 -0.62 14.19 -8.01
N ALA A 43 -0.12 15.07 -7.14
CA ALA A 43 0.91 14.72 -6.17
C ALA A 43 0.42 13.59 -5.22
N ASP A 44 -0.81 13.70 -4.72
CA ASP A 44 -1.44 12.64 -3.90
C ASP A 44 -1.56 11.32 -4.68
N ARG A 45 -1.99 11.38 -5.93
CA ARG A 45 -2.05 10.19 -6.80
C ARG A 45 -0.68 9.56 -6.99
N LYS A 46 0.40 10.35 -7.16
CA LYS A 46 1.78 9.85 -7.26
C LYS A 46 2.24 9.15 -5.98
N VAL A 47 1.79 9.59 -4.81
CA VAL A 47 1.99 8.87 -3.55
C VAL A 47 1.17 7.58 -3.56
N GLY A 48 -0.13 7.64 -3.80
CA GLY A 48 -1.03 6.49 -3.73
C GLY A 48 -0.76 5.42 -4.79
N SER A 49 -0.59 5.83 -6.06
CA SER A 49 -0.44 4.93 -7.21
C SER A 49 0.54 5.51 -8.23
N SER A 50 0.21 5.49 -9.52
CA SER A 50 0.90 6.18 -10.61
C SER A 50 -0.01 7.24 -11.23
N ALA A 51 0.57 8.37 -11.66
CA ALA A 51 -0.11 9.36 -12.48
C ALA A 51 -0.40 8.86 -13.91
N LYS A 52 0.30 7.82 -14.35
CA LYS A 52 0.03 7.13 -15.61
C LYS A 52 -1.11 6.13 -15.43
N ASP A 53 -2.13 6.26 -16.28
CA ASP A 53 -3.31 5.41 -16.24
C ASP A 53 -2.97 3.94 -16.50
N GLY A 54 -3.50 3.05 -15.66
CA GLY A 54 -3.32 1.60 -15.80
C GLY A 54 -1.96 1.07 -15.34
N GLU A 55 -1.01 1.93 -14.98
CA GLU A 55 0.27 1.47 -14.45
C GLU A 55 0.11 0.88 -13.05
N GLU A 56 0.59 -0.34 -12.86
CA GLU A 56 0.53 -1.03 -11.58
C GLU A 56 1.63 -0.54 -10.64
N CYS A 57 1.26 -0.34 -9.38
CA CYS A 57 2.17 -0.01 -8.29
C CYS A 57 1.98 -1.02 -7.15
N VAL A 58 3.08 -1.39 -6.52
CA VAL A 58 3.07 -2.32 -5.39
C VAL A 58 3.64 -1.65 -4.16
N TYR A 59 2.87 -1.68 -3.08
CA TYR A 59 3.34 -1.45 -1.74
C TYR A 59 3.63 -2.79 -1.07
N TYR A 60 4.77 -2.87 -0.40
CA TYR A 60 5.13 -3.97 0.47
C TYR A 60 5.49 -3.43 1.85
N TRP A 61 5.03 -4.12 2.88
CA TRP A 61 5.41 -3.84 4.26
C TRP A 61 5.47 -5.13 5.07
N GLU A 62 6.24 -5.10 6.13
CA GLU A 62 6.35 -6.22 7.07
C GLU A 62 6.41 -5.71 8.50
N GLY A 63 6.10 -6.58 9.45
CA GLY A 63 6.08 -6.20 10.84
C GLY A 63 5.58 -7.28 11.77
N ASN A 64 5.08 -6.84 12.91
CA ASN A 64 4.68 -7.68 14.01
C ASN A 64 3.22 -7.44 14.43
N VAL A 65 2.60 -8.48 14.96
CA VAL A 65 1.27 -8.44 15.57
C VAL A 65 1.40 -8.79 17.04
N TYR A 66 1.00 -7.87 17.89
CA TYR A 66 0.97 -8.07 19.34
C TYR A 66 -0.48 -8.11 19.84
N THR A 67 -0.67 -8.70 21.03
CA THR A 67 -1.93 -8.53 21.75
C THR A 67 -1.75 -7.57 22.91
N ARG A 68 -2.81 -6.86 23.22
CA ARG A 68 -2.99 -6.08 24.44
C ARG A 68 -4.28 -6.49 25.13
N ILE A 69 -4.15 -7.13 26.30
CA ILE A 69 -5.25 -7.59 27.13
C ILE A 69 -5.01 -7.03 28.54
N ALA A 70 -6.05 -6.48 29.15
CA ALA A 70 -5.93 -5.91 30.50
C ALA A 70 -5.43 -6.96 31.50
N GLY A 71 -4.41 -6.61 32.26
CA GLY A 71 -3.80 -7.52 33.25
C GLY A 71 -2.79 -8.53 32.69
N GLU A 72 -2.56 -8.53 31.37
CA GLU A 72 -1.57 -9.42 30.73
C GLU A 72 -0.42 -8.59 30.13
N ARG A 73 0.77 -9.21 30.01
CA ARG A 73 1.86 -8.64 29.19
C ARG A 73 1.51 -8.77 27.72
N ASP A 74 1.87 -7.77 26.93
CA ASP A 74 1.73 -7.84 25.49
C ASP A 74 2.52 -9.05 24.96
N ARG A 75 1.88 -9.84 24.07
CA ARG A 75 2.48 -11.04 23.46
C ARG A 75 2.66 -10.81 21.98
N LEU A 76 3.83 -11.12 21.46
CA LEU A 76 4.04 -11.26 20.02
C LEU A 76 3.30 -12.51 19.54
N LEU A 77 2.30 -12.32 18.67
CA LEU A 77 1.53 -13.41 18.09
C LEU A 77 2.09 -13.87 16.76
N PHE A 78 2.37 -12.93 15.89
CA PHE A 78 2.78 -13.19 14.51
C PHE A 78 3.80 -12.15 14.05
N HIS A 79 4.66 -12.54 13.12
CA HIS A 79 5.15 -11.64 12.10
C HIS A 79 4.16 -11.62 10.93
N TYR A 80 4.30 -10.66 10.00
CA TYR A 80 3.48 -10.64 8.80
C TYR A 80 4.21 -10.03 7.61
N TRP A 81 3.79 -10.45 6.43
CA TRP A 81 4.01 -9.75 5.18
C TRP A 81 2.71 -9.10 4.76
N GLY A 82 2.77 -7.84 4.37
CA GLY A 82 1.66 -7.10 3.79
C GLY A 82 2.02 -6.66 2.36
N MET A 83 1.05 -6.70 1.48
CA MET A 83 1.16 -6.21 0.12
C MET A 83 -0.16 -5.55 -0.30
N ASN A 84 -0.05 -4.45 -1.04
CA ASN A 84 -1.17 -3.89 -1.76
C ASN A 84 -0.73 -3.60 -3.19
N ILE A 85 -1.37 -4.24 -4.18
CA ILE A 85 -1.16 -3.98 -5.59
C ILE A 85 -2.31 -3.16 -6.12
N ARG A 86 -2.01 -2.07 -6.82
CA ARG A 86 -2.98 -1.06 -7.21
C ARG A 86 -2.69 -0.44 -8.55
N THR A 87 -3.74 0.04 -9.18
CA THR A 87 -3.69 0.87 -10.38
C THR A 87 -4.69 2.00 -10.26
N SER A 88 -4.59 3.00 -11.13
CA SER A 88 -5.52 4.12 -11.12
C SER A 88 -5.81 4.62 -12.54
N LYS A 89 -6.92 5.35 -12.67
CA LYS A 89 -7.34 6.01 -13.92
C LYS A 89 -7.73 7.44 -13.62
N SER A 90 -7.29 8.36 -14.49
CA SER A 90 -7.61 9.77 -14.43
C SER A 90 -8.88 10.12 -15.19
N PHE A 91 -9.46 11.24 -14.83
CA PHE A 91 -10.64 11.84 -15.44
C PHE A 91 -10.47 13.35 -15.46
N GLN A 92 -11.15 14.01 -16.40
CA GLN A 92 -11.22 15.46 -16.48
C GLN A 92 -12.68 15.88 -16.54
N ASP A 93 -13.05 16.81 -15.65
CA ASP A 93 -14.38 17.40 -15.58
C ASP A 93 -14.27 18.93 -15.69
N SER A 94 -15.20 19.58 -16.40
CA SER A 94 -15.17 21.04 -16.63
C SER A 94 -15.37 21.86 -15.34
N VAL A 95 -16.03 21.32 -14.33
CA VAL A 95 -16.34 21.97 -13.06
C VAL A 95 -15.39 21.48 -11.95
N LYS A 96 -15.22 20.16 -11.85
CA LYS A 96 -14.45 19.51 -10.77
C LYS A 96 -12.94 19.47 -11.03
N GLY A 97 -12.51 19.80 -12.27
CA GLY A 97 -11.10 19.75 -12.66
C GLY A 97 -10.58 18.33 -12.83
N TYR A 98 -9.32 18.13 -12.46
CA TYR A 98 -8.68 16.82 -12.47
C TYR A 98 -9.30 15.90 -11.43
N GLY A 99 -9.42 14.62 -11.78
CA GLY A 99 -9.84 13.58 -10.84
C GLY A 99 -9.18 12.26 -11.14
N TYR A 100 -9.19 11.36 -10.16
CA TYR A 100 -8.76 9.97 -10.36
C TYR A 100 -9.54 9.00 -9.48
N ARG A 101 -9.55 7.75 -9.90
CA ARG A 101 -10.03 6.61 -9.14
C ARG A 101 -8.92 5.58 -9.02
N GLN A 102 -8.75 5.00 -7.85
CA GLN A 102 -7.80 3.93 -7.57
C GLN A 102 -8.53 2.64 -7.26
N VAL A 103 -8.04 1.55 -7.80
CA VAL A 103 -8.47 0.18 -7.50
C VAL A 103 -7.29 -0.64 -6.99
N SER A 104 -7.54 -1.58 -6.09
CA SER A 104 -6.46 -2.35 -5.46
C SER A 104 -6.91 -3.69 -4.93
N ARG A 105 -5.93 -4.56 -4.66
CA ARG A 105 -6.03 -5.78 -3.84
C ARG A 105 -5.07 -5.69 -2.68
N GLU A 106 -5.48 -6.22 -1.55
CA GLU A 106 -4.68 -6.22 -0.33
C GLU A 106 -4.50 -7.65 0.18
N LEU A 107 -3.27 -7.98 0.52
CA LEU A 107 -2.90 -9.26 1.10
C LEU A 107 -2.06 -9.03 2.35
N LEU A 108 -2.37 -9.74 3.45
CA LEU A 108 -1.52 -9.81 4.64
C LEU A 108 -1.43 -11.25 5.11
N ILE A 109 -0.22 -11.79 5.10
CA ILE A 109 0.10 -13.17 5.44
C ILE A 109 0.74 -13.22 6.83
N TYR A 110 0.15 -13.98 7.74
CA TYR A 110 0.69 -14.20 9.08
C TYR A 110 1.80 -15.26 9.06
N LEU A 111 2.89 -14.97 9.76
CA LEU A 111 4.07 -15.81 9.87
C LEU A 111 4.32 -16.18 11.31
N ASP A 112 4.83 -17.38 11.52
CA ASP A 112 5.28 -17.82 12.84
C ASP A 112 6.38 -16.89 13.37
N PRO A 113 6.31 -16.42 14.62
CA PRO A 113 7.27 -15.47 15.17
C PRO A 113 8.68 -16.02 15.35
N LYS A 114 8.87 -17.35 15.32
CA LYS A 114 10.18 -18.00 15.49
C LYS A 114 10.75 -18.49 14.17
N THR A 115 9.94 -19.20 13.37
CA THR A 115 10.40 -19.83 12.10
C THR A 115 10.27 -18.93 10.91
N ARG A 116 9.41 -17.91 10.95
CA ARG A 116 9.04 -17.04 9.81
C ARG A 116 8.31 -17.79 8.68
N GLU A 117 7.85 -18.98 8.93
CA GLU A 117 7.02 -19.74 8.01
C GLU A 117 5.56 -19.27 8.06
N VAL A 118 4.83 -19.46 6.95
CA VAL A 118 3.40 -19.13 6.86
C VAL A 118 2.61 -20.00 7.85
N VAL A 119 1.84 -19.35 8.71
CA VAL A 119 1.03 -20.03 9.73
C VAL A 119 -0.29 -20.49 9.11
N LYS A 120 -0.53 -21.78 9.07
CA LYS A 120 -1.79 -22.38 8.61
C LYS A 120 -2.77 -22.63 9.75
N THR A 121 -2.26 -23.06 10.90
CA THR A 121 -3.02 -23.28 12.13
C THR A 121 -2.35 -22.55 13.28
N TRP A 122 -3.12 -22.13 14.26
CA TRP A 122 -2.63 -21.43 15.42
C TRP A 122 -3.31 -21.96 16.68
N LYS A 123 -2.49 -22.34 17.65
CA LYS A 123 -3.00 -22.75 18.95
C LYS A 123 -3.30 -21.50 19.77
N ASN A 124 -4.59 -21.23 19.98
CA ASN A 124 -5.04 -20.09 20.76
C ASN A 124 -4.59 -20.26 22.23
N PRO A 125 -3.73 -19.36 22.75
CA PRO A 125 -3.19 -19.51 24.10
C PRO A 125 -4.20 -19.21 25.23
N TRP A 126 -5.39 -18.71 24.91
CA TRP A 126 -6.44 -18.41 25.88
C TRP A 126 -7.54 -19.46 25.91
N THR A 127 -7.91 -20.03 24.78
CA THR A 127 -8.93 -21.10 24.69
C THR A 127 -8.34 -22.48 24.61
N ASN A 128 -7.03 -22.59 24.32
CA ASN A 128 -6.30 -23.83 24.06
C ASN A 128 -6.78 -24.59 22.81
N GLU A 129 -7.65 -23.97 22.01
CA GLU A 129 -8.12 -24.52 20.73
C GLU A 129 -7.07 -24.32 19.63
N GLU A 130 -6.98 -25.29 18.73
CA GLU A 130 -6.28 -25.13 17.47
C GLU A 130 -7.26 -24.57 16.44
N VAL A 131 -6.93 -23.42 15.90
CA VAL A 131 -7.77 -22.71 14.93
C VAL A 131 -7.02 -22.54 13.61
N GLU A 132 -7.75 -22.63 12.51
CA GLU A 132 -7.18 -22.31 11.20
C GLU A 132 -7.00 -20.81 11.06
N VAL A 133 -5.83 -20.41 10.58
CA VAL A 133 -5.50 -19.02 10.33
C VAL A 133 -6.08 -18.58 8.98
N ILE A 134 -6.91 -17.55 9.02
CA ILE A 134 -7.43 -16.91 7.81
C ILE A 134 -6.65 -15.62 7.60
N HIS A 135 -5.79 -15.61 6.58
CA HIS A 135 -5.04 -14.43 6.17
C HIS A 135 -5.97 -13.34 5.63
N ILE A 136 -5.52 -12.09 5.65
CA ILE A 136 -6.26 -11.01 5.00
C ILE A 136 -5.99 -11.10 3.50
N ALA A 137 -7.06 -11.27 2.71
CA ALA A 137 -6.97 -11.37 1.26
C ALA A 137 -8.19 -10.65 0.65
N ASN A 138 -8.15 -9.31 0.69
CA ASN A 138 -9.26 -8.46 0.26
C ASN A 138 -9.17 -8.15 -1.24
N ASP A 139 -10.17 -8.51 -2.02
CA ASP A 139 -10.29 -8.29 -3.46
C ASP A 139 -11.72 -7.94 -3.88
N PRO A 140 -12.05 -6.67 -4.18
CA PRO A 140 -11.15 -5.51 -4.24
C PRO A 140 -11.11 -4.68 -2.94
N VAL A 141 -10.16 -3.71 -2.91
CA VAL A 141 -10.16 -2.60 -1.96
C VAL A 141 -10.06 -1.29 -2.78
N ASN A 142 -11.18 -0.89 -3.34
CA ASN A 142 -11.27 0.24 -4.26
C ASN A 142 -11.54 1.54 -3.52
N GLN A 143 -10.91 2.62 -3.96
CA GLN A 143 -11.23 3.96 -3.50
C GLN A 143 -12.35 4.56 -4.36
N GLY A 144 -13.11 5.48 -3.78
CA GLY A 144 -14.04 6.33 -4.53
C GLY A 144 -13.33 7.29 -5.46
N MET A 145 -14.12 8.06 -6.22
CA MET A 145 -13.60 9.15 -7.04
C MET A 145 -13.03 10.26 -6.18
N ASN A 146 -11.80 10.67 -6.49
CA ASN A 146 -11.15 11.84 -5.92
C ASN A 146 -11.18 12.96 -6.97
N TRP A 147 -11.60 14.17 -6.59
CA TRP A 147 -11.67 15.33 -7.46
C TRP A 147 -10.88 16.50 -6.89
N ALA A 148 -10.23 17.26 -7.76
CA ALA A 148 -9.47 18.44 -7.37
C ALA A 148 -10.37 19.55 -6.80
N LYS A 149 -11.60 19.66 -7.32
CA LYS A 149 -12.61 20.60 -6.83
C LYS A 149 -13.89 19.85 -6.49
N GLY A 150 -14.46 20.12 -5.35
CA GLY A 150 -15.67 19.44 -4.88
C GLY A 150 -16.52 20.35 -4.00
N GLU A 151 -17.70 19.86 -3.61
CA GLU A 151 -18.65 20.57 -2.75
C GLU A 151 -18.06 20.97 -1.38
N ARG A 152 -17.09 20.21 -0.89
CA ARG A 152 -16.38 20.49 0.38
C ARG A 152 -15.17 21.39 0.22
N GLY A 153 -15.01 22.01 -0.96
CA GLY A 153 -13.88 22.88 -1.31
C GLY A 153 -12.83 22.20 -2.17
N ASN A 154 -11.78 22.94 -2.48
CA ASN A 154 -10.68 22.49 -3.29
C ASN A 154 -9.78 21.49 -2.54
N TYR A 155 -9.28 20.49 -3.25
CA TYR A 155 -8.31 19.56 -2.71
C TYR A 155 -7.05 20.31 -2.26
N LYS A 156 -6.52 19.89 -1.11
CA LYS A 156 -5.25 20.39 -0.58
C LYS A 156 -4.37 19.19 -0.27
N PHE A 157 -3.13 19.22 -0.73
CA PHE A 157 -2.16 18.20 -0.37
C PHE A 157 -1.93 18.24 1.15
N ARG A 158 -2.11 17.11 1.81
CA ARG A 158 -2.10 17.01 3.28
C ARG A 158 -0.72 16.70 3.88
N GLY A 159 0.32 16.70 3.06
CA GLY A 159 1.69 16.46 3.52
C GLY A 159 2.31 17.69 4.15
N GLN A 160 3.07 17.49 5.22
CA GLN A 160 3.93 18.50 5.84
C GLN A 160 5.36 18.33 5.31
N GLU A 161 5.96 19.43 4.87
CA GLU A 161 7.37 19.43 4.47
C GLU A 161 8.28 19.54 5.70
N LEU A 162 9.28 18.65 5.74
CA LEU A 162 10.36 18.68 6.71
C LEU A 162 11.65 18.20 6.06
N GLU A 163 12.69 19.05 6.04
CA GLU A 163 14.05 18.71 5.55
C GLU A 163 14.07 18.01 4.19
N GLY A 164 13.32 18.55 3.22
CA GLY A 164 13.27 18.01 1.85
C GLY A 164 12.45 16.74 1.67
N LYS A 165 11.67 16.37 2.68
CA LYS A 165 10.70 15.29 2.65
C LYS A 165 9.30 15.84 2.86
N PHE A 166 8.31 15.20 2.23
CA PHE A 166 6.91 15.35 2.62
C PHE A 166 6.50 14.18 3.50
N MET A 167 5.87 14.50 4.62
CA MET A 167 5.29 13.53 5.56
C MET A 167 3.77 13.68 5.51
N GLN A 168 3.09 12.61 5.12
CA GLN A 168 1.62 12.58 5.02
C GLN A 168 1.09 11.44 5.89
N THR A 169 0.06 11.73 6.69
CA THR A 169 -0.63 10.72 7.51
C THR A 169 -2.03 10.48 6.97
N ALA A 170 -2.38 9.22 6.79
CA ALA A 170 -3.74 8.77 6.53
C ALA A 170 -4.25 7.98 7.73
N GLU A 171 -5.34 8.43 8.32
CA GLU A 171 -6.03 7.79 9.45
C GLU A 171 -7.34 7.19 8.96
N ILE A 172 -7.54 5.91 9.25
CA ILE A 172 -8.72 5.14 8.80
C ILE A 172 -9.39 4.54 10.03
N PRO A 173 -10.34 5.27 10.65
CA PRO A 173 -11.16 4.71 11.71
C PRO A 173 -12.17 3.71 11.13
N LEU A 174 -12.24 2.54 11.72
CA LEU A 174 -13.19 1.48 11.37
C LEU A 174 -14.09 1.21 12.58
N PHE A 175 -15.38 1.29 12.35
CA PHE A 175 -16.40 0.98 13.33
C PHE A 175 -17.54 0.24 12.65
N TYR A 176 -17.72 -1.01 13.03
CA TYR A 176 -18.78 -1.85 12.51
C TYR A 176 -19.63 -2.39 13.65
N GLU A 177 -20.87 -1.97 13.68
CA GLU A 177 -21.89 -2.57 14.54
C GLU A 177 -22.31 -3.88 13.93
N ASN A 178 -22.02 -5.01 14.62
CA ASN A 178 -22.35 -6.34 14.14
C ASN A 178 -21.82 -6.66 12.71
N PRO A 179 -20.48 -6.73 12.50
CA PRO A 179 -19.86 -6.77 11.17
C PRO A 179 -20.22 -8.00 10.31
N LEU A 180 -20.81 -9.05 10.91
CA LEU A 180 -21.28 -10.24 10.20
C LEU A 180 -22.82 -10.32 10.17
N ALA A 181 -23.53 -9.22 10.43
CA ALA A 181 -24.99 -9.12 10.41
C ALA A 181 -25.70 -10.19 11.28
N GLY A 182 -25.12 -10.51 12.45
CA GLY A 182 -25.63 -11.52 13.37
C GLY A 182 -25.16 -12.95 13.08
N ASP A 183 -24.54 -13.22 11.92
CA ASP A 183 -23.94 -14.51 11.62
C ASP A 183 -22.64 -14.72 12.42
N TYR A 184 -22.32 -15.98 12.74
CA TYR A 184 -21.03 -16.38 13.32
C TYR A 184 -20.71 -15.72 14.67
N GLN A 185 -21.72 -15.51 15.51
CA GLN A 185 -21.54 -14.86 16.83
C GLN A 185 -20.63 -15.66 17.78
N GLU A 186 -20.49 -16.96 17.57
CA GLU A 186 -19.54 -17.82 18.28
C GLU A 186 -18.07 -17.46 18.01
N TYR A 187 -17.80 -16.70 16.96
CA TYR A 187 -16.44 -16.26 16.58
C TYR A 187 -16.15 -14.81 16.96
N ILE A 188 -17.17 -13.98 17.10
CA ILE A 188 -17.02 -12.56 17.40
C ILE A 188 -18.01 -12.11 18.47
N GLY A 189 -17.62 -11.16 19.30
CA GLY A 189 -18.48 -10.47 20.25
C GLY A 189 -18.77 -9.03 19.81
N GLY A 190 -20.05 -8.72 19.59
CA GLY A 190 -20.55 -7.35 19.49
C GLY A 190 -19.90 -6.48 18.39
N THR A 191 -19.62 -5.22 18.73
CA THR A 191 -19.09 -4.20 17.82
C THR A 191 -17.61 -4.37 17.52
N TYR A 192 -17.21 -4.18 16.26
CA TYR A 192 -15.82 -4.17 15.86
C TYR A 192 -15.26 -2.74 15.79
N HIS A 193 -14.12 -2.54 16.40
CA HIS A 193 -13.36 -1.29 16.36
C HIS A 193 -11.97 -1.52 15.83
N ALA A 194 -11.51 -0.67 14.94
CA ALA A 194 -10.10 -0.59 14.56
C ALA A 194 -9.73 0.84 14.17
N MET A 195 -8.44 1.15 14.27
CA MET A 195 -7.83 2.35 13.73
C MET A 195 -6.59 1.94 12.95
N GLU A 196 -6.51 2.33 11.69
CA GLU A 196 -5.31 2.20 10.88
C GLU A 196 -4.66 3.54 10.67
N ILE A 197 -3.34 3.59 10.77
CA ILE A 197 -2.55 4.80 10.58
C ILE A 197 -1.42 4.47 9.61
N PHE A 198 -1.42 5.14 8.47
CA PHE A 198 -0.34 5.10 7.49
C PHE A 198 0.40 6.42 7.52
N ASN A 199 1.71 6.37 7.72
CA ASN A 199 2.59 7.51 7.53
C ASN A 199 3.41 7.29 6.27
N PHE A 200 3.24 8.17 5.28
CA PHE A 200 3.99 8.17 4.03
C PHE A 200 5.08 9.23 4.11
N ILE A 201 6.31 8.84 3.81
CA ILE A 201 7.47 9.73 3.79
C ILE A 201 8.07 9.66 2.40
N VAL A 202 8.04 10.77 1.67
CA VAL A 202 8.45 10.86 0.26
C VAL A 202 9.41 12.01 0.03
N ASP A 203 10.38 11.83 -0.87
CA ASP A 203 11.29 12.90 -1.29
C ASP A 203 10.54 14.02 -2.00
N LYS A 204 10.77 15.27 -1.60
CA LYS A 204 10.15 16.46 -2.18
C LYS A 204 10.41 16.55 -3.68
N ASP A 205 11.65 16.40 -4.10
CA ASP A 205 12.04 16.51 -5.50
C ASP A 205 11.41 15.41 -6.36
N GLU A 206 11.28 14.19 -5.82
CA GLU A 206 10.60 13.10 -6.52
C GLU A 206 9.10 13.34 -6.63
N LEU A 207 8.48 13.85 -5.55
CA LEU A 207 7.05 14.13 -5.52
C LEU A 207 6.65 15.25 -6.47
N LEU A 208 7.41 16.36 -6.42
CA LEU A 208 7.05 17.57 -7.17
C LEU A 208 7.48 17.54 -8.64
N ASP A 209 8.39 16.67 -9.06
CA ASP A 209 8.81 16.54 -10.46
C ASP A 209 7.62 16.13 -11.33
N ALA A 210 7.08 17.07 -12.12
CA ALA A 210 5.93 16.83 -12.99
C ALA A 210 6.23 15.88 -14.16
N THR A 211 7.50 15.53 -14.41
CA THR A 211 7.91 14.57 -15.44
C THR A 211 7.87 13.13 -14.97
N LYS A 212 7.72 12.91 -13.67
CA LYS A 212 7.62 11.58 -13.06
C LYS A 212 6.19 11.22 -12.74
N ASP A 213 5.78 10.03 -13.14
CA ASP A 213 4.43 9.53 -12.89
C ASP A 213 4.28 8.90 -11.50
N VAL A 214 5.38 8.47 -10.86
CA VAL A 214 5.35 7.75 -9.59
C VAL A 214 6.30 8.40 -8.58
N ALA A 215 5.86 8.52 -7.34
CA ALA A 215 6.72 8.77 -6.20
C ALA A 215 6.81 7.49 -5.34
N TYR A 216 7.97 7.27 -4.70
CA TYR A 216 8.27 6.02 -3.97
C TYR A 216 8.44 6.27 -2.47
N PRO A 217 7.33 6.53 -1.75
CA PRO A 217 7.40 6.75 -0.31
C PRO A 217 7.83 5.49 0.44
N VAL A 218 8.52 5.74 1.56
CA VAL A 218 8.58 4.80 2.67
C VAL A 218 7.31 4.93 3.49
N ILE A 219 6.81 3.83 4.05
CA ILE A 219 5.64 3.83 4.93
C ILE A 219 5.98 3.29 6.31
N ALA A 220 5.37 3.89 7.34
CA ALA A 220 5.17 3.26 8.62
C ALA A 220 3.67 3.02 8.80
N TRP A 221 3.31 1.79 9.14
CA TRP A 221 1.92 1.41 9.33
C TRP A 221 1.70 0.85 10.72
N SER A 222 0.63 1.29 11.34
CA SER A 222 0.14 0.71 12.58
C SER A 222 -1.37 0.51 12.50
N ARG A 223 -1.84 -0.55 13.15
CA ARG A 223 -3.26 -0.82 13.32
C ARG A 223 -3.51 -1.30 14.74
N VAL A 224 -4.51 -0.73 15.37
CA VAL A 224 -5.09 -1.25 16.61
C VAL A 224 -6.47 -1.75 16.26
N SER A 225 -6.76 -3.01 16.54
CA SER A 225 -8.06 -3.60 16.21
C SER A 225 -8.49 -4.64 17.25
N LYS A 226 -9.79 -4.87 17.38
CA LYS A 226 -10.29 -6.07 18.06
C LYS A 226 -9.78 -7.33 17.37
N PHE A 227 -9.88 -8.46 18.05
CA PHE A 227 -9.52 -9.78 17.51
C PHE A 227 -10.32 -10.11 16.26
N LEU A 228 -9.70 -10.83 15.34
CA LEU A 228 -10.36 -11.31 14.12
C LEU A 228 -11.23 -12.54 14.42
N PRO A 229 -12.30 -12.76 13.62
CA PRO A 229 -13.27 -13.82 13.92
C PRO A 229 -12.66 -15.21 13.95
N TRP A 230 -11.71 -15.52 13.05
CA TRP A 230 -11.08 -16.84 13.01
C TRP A 230 -10.29 -17.18 14.26
N MET A 231 -9.89 -16.18 15.08
CA MET A 231 -9.17 -16.39 16.34
C MET A 231 -10.06 -16.97 17.44
N LYS A 232 -11.38 -16.98 17.27
CA LYS A 232 -12.37 -17.53 18.21
C LYS A 232 -12.20 -16.99 19.63
N MET A 233 -12.01 -15.67 19.74
CA MET A 233 -11.82 -15.02 21.04
C MET A 233 -13.13 -14.70 21.76
N GLY A 234 -14.28 -14.84 21.08
CA GLY A 234 -15.60 -14.56 21.66
C GLY A 234 -15.68 -13.14 22.23
N ASP A 235 -16.12 -13.04 23.47
CA ASP A 235 -16.25 -11.77 24.21
C ASP A 235 -14.99 -11.32 24.90
N LYS A 236 -13.84 -12.00 24.67
CA LYS A 236 -12.58 -11.63 25.34
C LYS A 236 -12.20 -10.22 24.97
N GLN A 237 -12.13 -9.36 25.98
CA GLN A 237 -11.75 -7.98 25.82
C GLN A 237 -10.24 -7.87 25.54
N GLY A 238 -9.89 -7.07 24.55
CA GLY A 238 -8.50 -6.84 24.18
C GLY A 238 -8.38 -6.40 22.71
N TYR A 239 -7.15 -6.15 22.31
CA TYR A 239 -6.81 -5.64 21.00
C TYR A 239 -5.60 -6.35 20.42
N MET A 240 -5.55 -6.39 19.10
CA MET A 240 -4.31 -6.63 18.36
C MET A 240 -3.68 -5.28 18.01
N ILE A 241 -2.36 -5.24 18.07
CA ILE A 241 -1.54 -4.10 17.65
C ILE A 241 -0.63 -4.59 16.54
N PHE A 242 -0.85 -4.06 15.34
CA PHE A 242 0.03 -4.25 14.21
C PHE A 242 1.00 -3.08 14.16
N SER A 243 2.26 -3.37 13.90
CA SER A 243 3.29 -2.36 13.69
C SER A 243 4.24 -2.85 12.62
N GLY A 244 4.45 -2.05 11.59
CA GLY A 244 5.33 -2.41 10.49
C GLY A 244 5.81 -1.23 9.68
N THR A 245 6.79 -1.51 8.84
CA THR A 245 7.39 -0.56 7.92
C THR A 245 7.48 -1.17 6.52
N GLY A 246 7.49 -0.33 5.53
CA GLY A 246 7.56 -0.76 4.15
C GLY A 246 7.78 0.38 3.18
N LYS A 247 7.50 0.14 1.93
CA LYS A 247 7.66 1.15 0.87
C LYS A 247 6.88 0.78 -0.38
N LYS A 248 6.67 1.76 -1.26
CA LYS A 248 6.32 1.50 -2.66
C LYS A 248 7.57 0.97 -3.39
N LEU A 249 7.41 -0.13 -4.11
CA LEU A 249 8.52 -0.85 -4.74
C LEU A 249 8.79 -0.32 -6.16
N LYS A 250 10.04 0.08 -6.44
CA LYS A 250 10.45 0.53 -7.79
C LYS A 250 10.38 -0.60 -8.84
N GLY A 251 10.60 -1.84 -8.43
CA GLY A 251 10.48 -3.02 -9.29
C GLY A 251 9.09 -3.65 -9.31
N GLY A 252 8.06 -2.98 -8.77
CA GLY A 252 6.70 -3.51 -8.74
C GLY A 252 6.59 -4.86 -8.05
N PHE A 253 5.79 -5.77 -8.62
CA PHE A 253 5.56 -7.12 -8.06
C PHE A 253 6.84 -7.96 -8.02
N ASP A 254 7.75 -7.80 -8.98
CA ASP A 254 8.99 -8.58 -9.03
C ASP A 254 9.93 -8.28 -7.86
N ALA A 255 9.76 -7.15 -7.19
CA ALA A 255 10.61 -6.73 -6.07
C ALA A 255 10.09 -7.15 -4.68
N ILE A 256 8.95 -7.85 -4.58
CA ILE A 256 8.51 -8.41 -3.28
C ILE A 256 9.38 -9.61 -2.89
N PRO A 257 9.46 -9.97 -1.59
CA PRO A 257 10.23 -11.13 -1.14
C PRO A 257 9.79 -12.45 -1.80
N ASP A 258 10.75 -13.32 -2.12
CA ASP A 258 10.49 -14.59 -2.81
C ASP A 258 9.53 -15.51 -2.06
N GLY A 259 9.58 -15.50 -0.71
CA GLY A 259 8.63 -16.25 0.12
C GLY A 259 7.19 -15.80 -0.10
N LEU A 260 6.96 -14.48 -0.20
CA LEU A 260 5.63 -13.93 -0.48
C LEU A 260 5.20 -14.21 -1.92
N LYS A 261 6.10 -14.09 -2.91
CA LYS A 261 5.79 -14.48 -4.31
C LYS A 261 5.33 -15.93 -4.42
N LYS A 262 6.05 -16.83 -3.75
CA LYS A 262 5.71 -18.26 -3.72
C LYS A 262 4.33 -18.50 -3.10
N GLU A 263 4.04 -17.82 -2.00
CA GLU A 263 2.73 -17.92 -1.34
C GLU A 263 1.61 -17.40 -2.26
N ILE A 264 1.83 -16.26 -2.91
CA ILE A 264 0.87 -15.69 -3.88
C ILE A 264 0.64 -16.64 -5.04
N ALA A 265 1.69 -17.15 -5.65
CA ALA A 265 1.56 -18.07 -6.78
C ALA A 265 0.79 -19.36 -6.43
N SER A 266 0.93 -19.85 -5.20
CA SER A 266 0.30 -21.08 -4.75
C SER A 266 -1.14 -20.90 -4.28
N ASN A 267 -1.44 -19.83 -3.54
CA ASN A 267 -2.68 -19.69 -2.79
C ASN A 267 -3.51 -18.44 -3.15
N TYR A 268 -2.89 -17.45 -3.80
CA TYR A 268 -3.51 -16.16 -4.14
C TYR A 268 -3.15 -15.66 -5.54
N PRO A 269 -3.27 -16.49 -6.61
CA PRO A 269 -2.70 -16.18 -7.92
C PRO A 269 -3.22 -14.88 -8.56
N THR A 270 -4.43 -14.43 -8.20
CA THR A 270 -4.98 -13.17 -8.71
C THR A 270 -4.30 -11.93 -8.13
N TYR A 271 -3.55 -12.07 -7.04
CA TYR A 271 -2.87 -10.94 -6.35
C TYR A 271 -1.53 -10.56 -6.99
N ASN A 272 -1.14 -11.20 -8.08
CA ASN A 272 0.01 -10.78 -8.89
C ASN A 272 -0.29 -9.55 -9.78
N HIS A 273 -1.56 -9.17 -9.93
CA HIS A 273 -2.03 -8.01 -10.68
C HIS A 273 -3.06 -7.21 -9.91
N ALA A 274 -3.15 -5.91 -10.18
CA ALA A 274 -4.23 -5.07 -9.69
C ALA A 274 -5.57 -5.44 -10.34
N PRO A 275 -6.72 -5.07 -9.75
CA PRO A 275 -8.00 -5.15 -10.44
C PRO A 275 -8.02 -4.27 -11.69
N PRO A 276 -8.88 -4.55 -12.68
CA PRO A 276 -9.13 -3.63 -13.80
C PRO A 276 -9.51 -2.22 -13.30
N THR A 277 -9.07 -1.17 -14.01
CA THR A 277 -9.29 0.24 -13.59
C THR A 277 -10.76 0.64 -13.48
N ASP A 278 -11.65 -0.12 -14.10
CA ASP A 278 -13.12 0.05 -14.09
C ASP A 278 -13.83 -0.89 -13.10
N ASP A 279 -13.09 -1.62 -12.25
CA ASP A 279 -13.66 -2.51 -11.26
C ASP A 279 -14.62 -1.77 -10.31
N THR A 280 -15.89 -2.18 -10.33
CA THR A 280 -16.98 -1.59 -9.51
C THR A 280 -17.50 -2.56 -8.45
N ARG A 281 -16.86 -3.71 -8.27
CA ARG A 281 -17.24 -4.65 -7.22
C ARG A 281 -17.22 -3.97 -5.85
N PRO A 282 -18.11 -4.34 -4.92
CA PRO A 282 -18.06 -3.87 -3.55
C PRO A 282 -16.74 -4.31 -2.90
N ASN A 283 -16.19 -3.45 -2.03
CA ASN A 283 -14.95 -3.76 -1.32
C ASN A 283 -15.13 -4.98 -0.42
N GLU A 284 -14.13 -5.85 -0.46
CA GLU A 284 -13.98 -6.96 0.48
C GLU A 284 -13.28 -6.47 1.75
N THR A 285 -13.68 -7.02 2.88
CA THR A 285 -13.07 -6.78 4.19
C THR A 285 -12.68 -8.11 4.80
N SER A 286 -11.84 -8.11 5.84
CA SER A 286 -11.52 -9.34 6.58
C SER A 286 -12.77 -10.09 7.09
N TRP A 287 -13.89 -9.37 7.30
CA TRP A 287 -15.17 -9.95 7.75
C TRP A 287 -15.91 -10.63 6.62
N THR A 288 -16.05 -9.96 5.47
CA THR A 288 -16.73 -10.54 4.30
C THR A 288 -15.91 -11.70 3.73
N TYR A 289 -14.57 -11.61 3.74
CA TYR A 289 -13.69 -12.70 3.37
C TYR A 289 -13.84 -13.91 4.31
N PHE A 290 -13.87 -13.70 5.63
CA PHE A 290 -14.13 -14.75 6.60
C PHE A 290 -15.47 -15.44 6.33
N LYS A 291 -16.55 -14.68 6.13
CA LYS A 291 -17.89 -15.22 5.84
C LYS A 291 -17.87 -16.09 4.58
N LYS A 292 -17.18 -15.63 3.52
CA LYS A 292 -16.99 -16.38 2.28
C LYS A 292 -16.26 -17.71 2.53
N LYS A 293 -15.13 -17.67 3.26
CA LYS A 293 -14.37 -18.89 3.61
C LYS A 293 -15.19 -19.88 4.45
N MET A 294 -15.97 -19.40 5.39
CA MET A 294 -16.85 -20.28 6.18
C MET A 294 -17.97 -20.90 5.34
N ALA A 295 -18.50 -20.18 4.35
CA ALA A 295 -19.49 -20.72 3.42
C ALA A 295 -18.89 -21.82 2.51
N GLU A 296 -17.69 -21.59 1.96
CA GLU A 296 -16.94 -22.58 1.17
C GLU A 296 -16.75 -23.88 1.95
N LYS A 297 -16.25 -23.81 3.19
CA LYS A 297 -16.05 -24.98 4.07
C LYS A 297 -17.33 -25.73 4.40
N ARG A 298 -18.44 -25.01 4.58
CA ARG A 298 -19.75 -25.65 4.81
C ARG A 298 -20.26 -26.40 3.58
N ALA A 299 -19.95 -25.89 2.38
CA ALA A 299 -20.28 -26.56 1.12
C ALA A 299 -19.48 -27.86 0.94
N GLU A 300 -18.16 -27.80 1.13
CA GLU A 300 -17.25 -28.95 1.05
C GLU A 300 -17.67 -30.09 2.00
N LYS A 301 -18.01 -29.76 3.24
CA LYS A 301 -18.49 -30.77 4.23
C LYS A 301 -19.81 -31.44 3.85
N LYS A 302 -20.65 -30.79 3.03
CA LYS A 302 -21.91 -31.38 2.56
C LYS A 302 -21.70 -32.33 1.38
N GLU A 303 -20.64 -32.13 0.61
CA GLU A 303 -20.29 -32.95 -0.55
C GLU A 303 -19.46 -34.21 -0.17
N GLU A 304 -18.88 -34.24 1.05
CA GLU A 304 -18.23 -35.47 1.51
C GLU A 304 -19.29 -36.58 1.70
N PRO A 305 -19.16 -37.69 0.99
CA PRO A 305 -20.11 -38.80 1.14
C PRO A 305 -20.08 -39.29 2.60
N LYS A 306 -21.22 -39.35 3.25
CA LYS A 306 -21.34 -40.00 4.57
C LYS A 306 -20.74 -41.40 4.45
N LYS A 307 -19.52 -41.58 4.95
CA LYS A 307 -18.97 -42.93 5.14
C LYS A 307 -19.88 -43.65 6.13
N ASN A 308 -20.75 -44.53 5.60
CA ASN A 308 -21.50 -45.50 6.40
C ASN A 308 -20.55 -46.54 7.00
#